data_b0a3d89a776dcdfbd771f0dd19176d9d
#
_entry.id   b0a3d89a776dcdfbd771f0dd19176d9d
#
_cell.length_a   1.000
_cell.length_b   1.000
_cell.length_c   1.000
_cell.angle_alpha   90.00
_cell.angle_beta   90.00
_cell.angle_gamma   90.00
#
_symmetry.space_group_name_H-M   'P 1'
#
loop_
_entity.id
_entity.type
_entity.pdbx_description
1 polymer ?
#
loop_
_entity_poly.entity_id
_entity_poly.type
_entity_poly.pdbx_seq_one_letter_code
_entity_poly.pdbx_strand_id
1 'polypeptide(L)'
;MLKIKTVTVVGANGTMGTNVSAIFASFGDAKVYMVSRDLEKSKMAAQRAGKTVKADSIVNHLVPADYSMLAECVKESDLVFESAAENLDIKIDLHTRIGQSLKKGAVACTGSSGLSIQRLAECYPEEFRQQFYGVHMFNPPYQLPLCELTASPYSDMELYKELKEYLDQKLHRCVAESKDLPAFLGNRIGFYFINEALIYAERYQDNGGIDYIDSILGPFTGRTMPPITTADFVGLDVHKAIVDNIYENTNDYVHEKFVMPKYVQELIDKGMLGRKAKQGLYKMIKNDSGEKRMMVWDIKDGQFRDEIKYNFPFAIRMKQYLKDGDYDDAVRELINNRSQEADICLRFLLRYIIYSLWTAEHVGYDLRVADDVMATGFTWCPPFAMMEAFTRVCDLGKLMKERLRPEIVNAVDIDHILSLQIKSKYDYRIYFKAK
;
A
#
# COMPACT_ATOMS: atom_id res chain seq x y z
N MET A 1 12.27 18.89 -16.82
CA MET A 1 11.10 17.96 -16.79
C MET A 1 11.01 17.21 -18.11
N LEU A 2 10.83 15.92 -18.07
CA LEU A 2 10.65 15.04 -19.23
C LEU A 2 9.46 15.45 -20.09
N LYS A 3 9.65 15.38 -21.43
CA LYS A 3 8.59 15.61 -22.41
C LYS A 3 8.05 14.26 -22.89
N ILE A 4 7.09 13.70 -22.17
CA ILE A 4 6.45 12.44 -22.49
C ILE A 4 5.17 12.71 -23.29
N LYS A 5 5.15 12.33 -24.56
CA LYS A 5 4.01 12.47 -25.48
C LYS A 5 3.39 11.11 -25.83
N THR A 6 4.20 10.07 -25.84
CA THR A 6 3.76 8.71 -26.18
C THR A 6 4.22 7.74 -25.10
N VAL A 7 3.30 6.92 -24.60
CA VAL A 7 3.54 5.92 -23.56
C VAL A 7 3.09 4.56 -24.06
N THR A 8 3.85 3.53 -23.78
CA THR A 8 3.40 2.13 -23.89
C THR A 8 3.18 1.55 -22.51
N VAL A 9 1.96 1.07 -22.22
CA VAL A 9 1.64 0.32 -21.01
C VAL A 9 1.50 -1.16 -21.36
N VAL A 10 2.42 -1.98 -20.85
CA VAL A 10 2.42 -3.45 -21.04
C VAL A 10 1.69 -4.10 -19.88
N GLY A 11 0.78 -5.04 -20.16
CA GLY A 11 -0.14 -5.59 -19.17
C GLY A 11 -1.37 -4.68 -18.92
N ALA A 12 -1.70 -3.83 -19.90
CA ALA A 12 -2.73 -2.80 -19.80
C ALA A 12 -4.15 -3.32 -19.51
N ASN A 13 -4.43 -4.61 -19.73
CA ASN A 13 -5.74 -5.22 -19.45
C ASN A 13 -5.94 -5.58 -17.97
N GLY A 14 -4.89 -5.59 -17.14
CA GLY A 14 -4.96 -5.73 -15.69
C GLY A 14 -5.56 -4.49 -14.99
N THR A 15 -5.94 -4.62 -13.73
CA THR A 15 -6.51 -3.50 -12.94
C THR A 15 -5.54 -2.32 -12.88
N MET A 16 -4.27 -2.57 -12.52
CA MET A 16 -3.26 -1.50 -12.45
C MET A 16 -2.95 -0.93 -13.84
N GLY A 17 -2.67 -1.78 -14.83
CA GLY A 17 -2.35 -1.33 -16.18
C GLY A 17 -3.46 -0.47 -16.81
N THR A 18 -4.74 -0.84 -16.62
CA THR A 18 -5.88 -0.03 -17.07
C THR A 18 -5.89 1.36 -16.42
N ASN A 19 -5.72 1.41 -15.09
CA ASN A 19 -5.74 2.67 -14.36
C ASN A 19 -4.52 3.56 -14.63
N VAL A 20 -3.33 2.96 -14.74
CA VAL A 20 -2.10 3.68 -15.08
C VAL A 20 -2.18 4.25 -16.50
N SER A 21 -2.73 3.49 -17.47
CA SER A 21 -3.00 3.99 -18.82
C SER A 21 -3.88 5.23 -18.79
N ALA A 22 -4.94 5.22 -17.98
CA ALA A 22 -5.82 6.34 -17.79
C ALA A 22 -5.11 7.57 -17.17
N ILE A 23 -4.18 7.35 -16.21
CA ILE A 23 -3.39 8.44 -15.61
C ILE A 23 -2.46 9.09 -16.65
N PHE A 24 -1.74 8.32 -17.45
CA PHE A 24 -0.88 8.87 -18.50
C PHE A 24 -1.68 9.61 -19.56
N ALA A 25 -2.87 9.11 -19.95
CA ALA A 25 -3.72 9.77 -20.92
C ALA A 25 -4.34 11.05 -20.37
N SER A 26 -4.77 11.07 -19.09
CA SER A 26 -5.49 12.21 -18.49
C SER A 26 -4.54 13.29 -17.96
N PHE A 27 -3.74 12.98 -16.96
CA PHE A 27 -2.81 13.92 -16.35
C PHE A 27 -1.58 14.17 -17.26
N GLY A 28 -1.08 13.08 -17.87
CA GLY A 28 0.08 13.15 -18.77
C GLY A 28 -0.20 13.83 -20.11
N ASP A 29 -1.45 13.87 -20.54
CA ASP A 29 -1.85 14.29 -21.90
C ASP A 29 -1.09 13.53 -22.98
N ALA A 30 -0.87 12.24 -22.77
CA ALA A 30 -0.07 11.37 -23.62
C ALA A 30 -0.94 10.43 -24.47
N LYS A 31 -0.49 10.12 -25.68
CA LYS A 31 -0.98 8.97 -26.45
C LYS A 31 -0.49 7.70 -25.73
N VAL A 32 -1.38 6.76 -25.43
CA VAL A 32 -1.06 5.55 -24.66
C VAL A 32 -1.37 4.30 -25.46
N TYR A 33 -0.35 3.56 -25.85
CA TYR A 33 -0.48 2.20 -26.36
C TYR A 33 -0.79 1.25 -25.21
N MET A 34 -1.97 0.65 -25.21
CA MET A 34 -2.43 -0.31 -24.21
C MET A 34 -2.16 -1.73 -24.69
N VAL A 35 -0.98 -2.27 -24.33
CA VAL A 35 -0.51 -3.58 -24.83
C VAL A 35 -0.88 -4.70 -23.86
N SER A 36 -1.53 -5.75 -24.37
CA SER A 36 -1.77 -6.99 -23.64
C SER A 36 -1.63 -8.23 -24.56
N ARG A 37 -1.82 -9.42 -24.02
CA ARG A 37 -1.76 -10.67 -24.80
C ARG A 37 -2.87 -10.81 -25.84
N ASP A 38 -3.93 -10.02 -25.73
CA ASP A 38 -5.16 -10.16 -26.50
C ASP A 38 -5.70 -8.77 -26.83
N LEU A 39 -5.87 -8.48 -28.12
CA LEU A 39 -6.30 -7.18 -28.61
C LEU A 39 -7.72 -6.82 -28.10
N GLU A 40 -8.63 -7.79 -28.04
CA GLU A 40 -9.99 -7.51 -27.57
C GLU A 40 -10.01 -7.17 -26.09
N LYS A 41 -9.16 -7.82 -25.27
CA LYS A 41 -8.97 -7.43 -23.86
C LYS A 41 -8.39 -6.02 -23.72
N SER A 42 -7.49 -5.62 -24.61
CA SER A 42 -6.95 -4.26 -24.65
C SER A 42 -8.02 -3.23 -25.02
N LYS A 43 -8.88 -3.52 -26.00
CA LYS A 43 -10.04 -2.68 -26.34
C LYS A 43 -11.01 -2.52 -25.15
N MET A 44 -11.34 -3.63 -24.47
CA MET A 44 -12.17 -3.57 -23.26
C MET A 44 -11.51 -2.76 -22.14
N ALA A 45 -10.19 -2.87 -21.99
CA ALA A 45 -9.44 -2.09 -20.99
C ALA A 45 -9.46 -0.59 -21.31
N ALA A 46 -9.31 -0.20 -22.58
CA ALA A 46 -9.42 1.20 -23.00
C ALA A 46 -10.80 1.79 -22.68
N GLN A 47 -11.87 1.03 -22.91
CA GLN A 47 -13.23 1.44 -22.54
C GLN A 47 -13.39 1.59 -21.01
N ARG A 48 -12.82 0.67 -20.22
CA ARG A 48 -12.84 0.79 -18.75
C ARG A 48 -12.06 2.01 -18.27
N ALA A 49 -10.88 2.27 -18.85
CA ALA A 49 -10.07 3.44 -18.53
C ALA A 49 -10.84 4.75 -18.78
N GLY A 50 -11.50 4.87 -19.95
CA GLY A 50 -12.35 6.02 -20.27
C GLY A 50 -13.48 6.24 -19.25
N LYS A 51 -14.16 5.16 -18.84
CA LYS A 51 -15.22 5.22 -17.81
C LYS A 51 -14.68 5.65 -16.43
N THR A 52 -13.47 5.25 -16.07
CA THR A 52 -12.83 5.63 -14.79
C THR A 52 -12.59 7.13 -14.73
N VAL A 53 -12.16 7.72 -15.82
CA VAL A 53 -11.83 9.17 -15.92
C VAL A 53 -13.08 10.04 -16.15
N LYS A 54 -14.18 9.45 -16.60
CA LYS A 54 -15.43 10.13 -16.95
C LYS A 54 -15.23 11.26 -17.98
N ALA A 55 -14.28 11.09 -18.90
CA ALA A 55 -13.97 12.05 -19.95
C ALA A 55 -13.77 11.34 -21.29
N ASP A 56 -14.71 11.50 -22.21
CA ASP A 56 -14.67 10.84 -23.52
C ASP A 56 -13.46 11.25 -24.37
N SER A 57 -12.96 12.48 -24.19
CA SER A 57 -11.77 12.98 -24.90
C SER A 57 -10.53 12.12 -24.64
N ILE A 58 -10.40 11.50 -23.46
CA ILE A 58 -9.26 10.66 -23.10
C ILE A 58 -9.27 9.35 -23.85
N VAL A 59 -10.45 8.81 -24.20
CA VAL A 59 -10.55 7.53 -24.93
C VAL A 59 -9.79 7.63 -26.26
N ASN A 60 -9.74 8.78 -26.89
CA ASN A 60 -9.01 8.99 -28.15
C ASN A 60 -7.49 8.92 -27.99
N HIS A 61 -6.98 9.08 -26.76
CA HIS A 61 -5.56 8.93 -26.45
C HIS A 61 -5.16 7.47 -26.19
N LEU A 62 -6.14 6.57 -25.98
CA LEU A 62 -5.91 5.17 -25.63
C LEU A 62 -5.97 4.30 -26.87
N VAL A 63 -4.83 3.74 -27.26
CA VAL A 63 -4.68 2.91 -28.48
C VAL A 63 -4.49 1.45 -28.07
N PRO A 64 -5.52 0.60 -28.22
CA PRO A 64 -5.39 -0.84 -27.95
C PRO A 64 -4.39 -1.51 -28.88
N ALA A 65 -3.53 -2.36 -28.31
CA ALA A 65 -2.55 -3.16 -29.04
C ALA A 65 -2.36 -4.53 -28.37
N ASP A 66 -1.72 -5.45 -29.06
CA ASP A 66 -1.32 -6.74 -28.52
C ASP A 66 0.20 -6.94 -28.62
N TYR A 67 0.69 -8.09 -28.12
CA TYR A 67 2.12 -8.39 -28.08
C TYR A 67 2.78 -8.52 -29.44
N SER A 68 2.06 -8.69 -30.54
CA SER A 68 2.63 -8.68 -31.90
C SER A 68 3.10 -7.27 -32.30
N MET A 69 2.45 -6.24 -31.73
CA MET A 69 2.76 -4.83 -31.98
C MET A 69 3.72 -4.22 -30.94
N LEU A 70 4.17 -5.01 -29.93
CA LEU A 70 4.97 -4.48 -28.80
C LEU A 70 6.21 -3.72 -29.27
N ALA A 71 6.97 -4.30 -30.20
CA ALA A 71 8.21 -3.69 -30.66
C ALA A 71 7.99 -2.31 -31.32
N GLU A 72 6.94 -2.16 -32.11
CA GLU A 72 6.56 -0.89 -32.76
C GLU A 72 6.09 0.14 -31.74
N CYS A 73 5.21 -0.28 -30.80
CA CYS A 73 4.74 0.59 -29.73
C CYS A 73 5.90 1.12 -28.87
N VAL A 74 6.85 0.25 -28.51
CA VAL A 74 8.04 0.63 -27.71
C VAL A 74 8.92 1.62 -28.46
N LYS A 75 9.20 1.39 -29.74
CA LYS A 75 10.02 2.30 -30.59
C LYS A 75 9.46 3.72 -30.68
N GLU A 76 8.14 3.86 -30.68
CA GLU A 76 7.48 5.17 -30.73
C GLU A 76 7.44 5.87 -29.37
N SER A 77 7.55 5.12 -28.25
CA SER A 77 7.29 5.63 -26.92
C SER A 77 8.43 6.43 -26.33
N ASP A 78 8.09 7.47 -25.58
CA ASP A 78 9.00 8.24 -24.73
C ASP A 78 9.11 7.60 -23.35
N LEU A 79 8.07 6.84 -22.94
CA LEU A 79 8.06 6.07 -21.70
C LEU A 79 7.36 4.71 -21.93
N VAL A 80 7.92 3.66 -21.38
CA VAL A 80 7.33 2.32 -21.33
C VAL A 80 7.07 1.96 -19.88
N PHE A 81 5.83 1.59 -19.54
CA PHE A 81 5.43 1.16 -18.20
C PHE A 81 4.97 -0.29 -18.22
N GLU A 82 5.66 -1.17 -17.51
CA GLU A 82 5.27 -2.58 -17.39
C GLU A 82 4.41 -2.79 -16.13
N SER A 83 3.25 -3.43 -16.30
CA SER A 83 2.26 -3.77 -15.26
C SER A 83 1.66 -5.18 -15.49
N ALA A 84 2.52 -6.13 -15.84
CA ALA A 84 2.14 -7.54 -16.00
C ALA A 84 2.06 -8.26 -14.64
N ALA A 85 1.77 -9.57 -14.67
CA ALA A 85 1.72 -10.38 -13.47
C ALA A 85 3.05 -10.33 -12.70
N GLU A 86 2.97 -10.37 -11.36
CA GLU A 86 4.12 -10.37 -10.46
C GLU A 86 4.79 -11.75 -10.46
N ASN A 87 5.39 -12.08 -11.60
CA ASN A 87 6.13 -13.32 -11.84
C ASN A 87 7.43 -12.99 -12.55
N LEU A 88 8.55 -13.43 -11.98
CA LEU A 88 9.89 -13.05 -12.43
C LEU A 88 10.15 -13.47 -13.88
N ASP A 89 9.79 -14.69 -14.28
CA ASP A 89 10.08 -15.21 -15.62
C ASP A 89 9.27 -14.45 -16.69
N ILE A 90 8.01 -14.13 -16.39
CA ILE A 90 7.17 -13.30 -17.26
C ILE A 90 7.75 -11.91 -17.43
N LYS A 91 8.24 -11.29 -16.33
CA LYS A 91 8.83 -9.97 -16.37
C LYS A 91 10.17 -9.96 -17.10
N ILE A 92 11.01 -10.98 -16.90
CA ILE A 92 12.29 -11.14 -17.65
C ILE A 92 12.02 -11.19 -19.16
N ASP A 93 11.07 -12.03 -19.61
CA ASP A 93 10.72 -12.10 -21.04
C ASP A 93 10.26 -10.74 -21.58
N LEU A 94 9.33 -10.09 -20.87
CA LEU A 94 8.80 -8.80 -21.32
C LEU A 94 9.87 -7.70 -21.33
N HIS A 95 10.66 -7.58 -20.26
CA HIS A 95 11.72 -6.55 -20.20
C HIS A 95 12.83 -6.79 -21.22
N THR A 96 13.16 -8.05 -21.53
CA THR A 96 14.10 -8.38 -22.63
C THR A 96 13.56 -7.89 -23.97
N ARG A 97 12.29 -8.16 -24.28
CA ARG A 97 11.63 -7.71 -25.52
C ARG A 97 11.50 -6.18 -25.59
N ILE A 98 11.18 -5.53 -24.47
CA ILE A 98 11.13 -4.05 -24.37
C ILE A 98 12.54 -3.48 -24.66
N GLY A 99 13.57 -4.02 -24.01
CA GLY A 99 14.96 -3.56 -24.14
C GLY A 99 15.49 -3.63 -25.58
N GLN A 100 15.08 -4.67 -26.34
CA GLN A 100 15.46 -4.82 -27.76
C GLN A 100 14.89 -3.72 -28.68
N SER A 101 13.84 -3.02 -28.22
CA SER A 101 13.13 -2.01 -29.03
C SER A 101 13.16 -0.62 -28.41
N LEU A 102 13.72 -0.47 -27.21
CA LEU A 102 13.79 0.82 -26.52
C LEU A 102 14.67 1.80 -27.27
N LYS A 103 14.21 3.04 -27.43
CA LYS A 103 15.00 4.11 -28.07
C LYS A 103 15.86 4.84 -27.03
N LYS A 104 16.96 5.42 -27.49
CA LYS A 104 17.82 6.26 -26.65
C LYS A 104 17.03 7.47 -26.12
N GLY A 105 17.14 7.70 -24.79
CA GLY A 105 16.46 8.80 -24.11
C GLY A 105 15.00 8.49 -23.72
N ALA A 106 14.45 7.33 -24.07
CA ALA A 106 13.17 6.88 -23.52
C ALA A 106 13.36 6.33 -22.11
N VAL A 107 12.31 6.40 -21.30
CA VAL A 107 12.28 5.83 -19.94
C VAL A 107 11.57 4.50 -19.96
N ALA A 108 12.13 3.48 -19.33
CA ALA A 108 11.47 2.22 -19.07
C ALA A 108 11.21 2.05 -17.58
N CYS A 109 9.98 1.65 -17.22
CA CYS A 109 9.56 1.50 -15.83
C CYS A 109 8.88 0.15 -15.60
N THR A 110 9.02 -0.40 -14.40
CA THR A 110 8.20 -1.51 -13.91
C THR A 110 7.32 -1.05 -12.74
N GLY A 111 6.08 -1.50 -12.73
CA GLY A 111 5.16 -1.36 -11.59
C GLY A 111 5.25 -2.53 -10.61
N SER A 112 6.37 -3.26 -10.58
CA SER A 112 6.58 -4.37 -9.65
C SER A 112 6.45 -3.92 -8.20
N SER A 113 5.82 -4.77 -7.37
CA SER A 113 5.58 -4.52 -5.95
C SER A 113 6.68 -5.03 -5.03
N GLY A 114 7.65 -5.80 -5.56
CA GLY A 114 8.64 -6.42 -4.68
C GLY A 114 9.79 -7.14 -5.36
N LEU A 115 9.83 -7.20 -6.70
CA LEU A 115 10.98 -7.76 -7.41
C LEU A 115 12.10 -6.72 -7.52
N SER A 116 13.36 -7.17 -7.47
CA SER A 116 14.54 -6.30 -7.58
C SER A 116 14.56 -5.53 -8.90
N ILE A 117 14.67 -4.22 -8.82
CA ILE A 117 14.78 -3.31 -9.96
C ILE A 117 16.11 -3.55 -10.69
N GLN A 118 17.19 -3.80 -9.94
CA GLN A 118 18.49 -4.16 -10.50
C GLN A 118 18.38 -5.40 -11.39
N ARG A 119 17.76 -6.47 -10.89
CA ARG A 119 17.62 -7.72 -11.65
C ARG A 119 16.82 -7.56 -12.93
N LEU A 120 15.77 -6.71 -12.90
CA LEU A 120 14.99 -6.41 -14.09
C LEU A 120 15.75 -5.47 -15.06
N ALA A 121 16.56 -4.55 -14.56
CA ALA A 121 17.44 -3.71 -15.38
C ALA A 121 18.44 -4.54 -16.18
N GLU A 122 18.93 -5.65 -15.64
CA GLU A 122 19.87 -6.56 -16.29
C GLU A 122 19.30 -7.25 -17.54
N CYS A 123 17.96 -7.25 -17.71
CA CYS A 123 17.30 -7.74 -18.93
C CYS A 123 17.48 -6.82 -20.14
N TYR A 124 17.90 -5.58 -19.91
CA TYR A 124 18.14 -4.60 -20.96
C TYR A 124 19.55 -4.67 -21.51
N PRO A 125 19.79 -4.32 -22.81
CA PRO A 125 21.12 -4.04 -23.33
C PRO A 125 21.85 -3.04 -22.42
N GLU A 126 23.17 -3.19 -22.29
CA GLU A 126 23.96 -2.43 -21.32
C GLU A 126 23.76 -0.91 -21.45
N GLU A 127 23.70 -0.40 -22.67
CA GLU A 127 23.48 1.02 -22.97
C GLU A 127 22.10 1.55 -22.54
N PHE A 128 21.09 0.67 -22.30
CA PHE A 128 19.74 1.06 -21.91
C PHE A 128 19.41 0.80 -20.44
N ARG A 129 20.25 0.09 -19.69
CA ARG A 129 20.04 -0.18 -18.25
C ARG A 129 19.87 1.10 -17.43
N GLN A 130 20.58 2.16 -17.83
CA GLN A 130 20.53 3.46 -17.17
C GLN A 130 19.17 4.18 -17.31
N GLN A 131 18.32 3.75 -18.24
CA GLN A 131 16.99 4.31 -18.50
C GLN A 131 15.86 3.56 -17.78
N PHE A 132 16.18 2.58 -16.93
CA PHE A 132 15.22 1.72 -16.26
C PHE A 132 15.03 2.05 -14.77
N TYR A 133 13.77 2.11 -14.32
CA TYR A 133 13.38 2.48 -12.95
C TYR A 133 12.20 1.66 -12.43
N GLY A 134 12.11 1.49 -11.12
CA GLY A 134 10.90 1.05 -10.43
C GLY A 134 9.94 2.22 -10.20
N VAL A 135 8.68 2.06 -10.59
CA VAL A 135 7.61 3.07 -10.41
C VAL A 135 6.38 2.35 -9.89
N HIS A 136 6.35 2.11 -8.59
CA HIS A 136 5.30 1.34 -7.93
C HIS A 136 4.16 2.25 -7.46
N MET A 137 2.97 2.10 -8.05
CA MET A 137 1.76 2.84 -7.70
C MET A 137 0.78 1.96 -6.93
N PHE A 138 0.02 2.56 -6.02
CA PHE A 138 -0.94 1.86 -5.15
C PHE A 138 -2.34 1.83 -5.76
N ASN A 139 -3.07 0.73 -5.55
CA ASN A 139 -4.40 0.51 -6.14
C ASN A 139 -5.52 0.97 -5.19
N PRO A 140 -6.46 1.79 -5.62
CA PRO A 140 -6.63 2.36 -6.98
C PRO A 140 -5.83 3.67 -7.16
N PRO A 141 -4.98 3.79 -8.18
CA PRO A 141 -4.02 4.89 -8.29
C PRO A 141 -4.64 6.28 -8.54
N TYR A 142 -5.90 6.34 -8.95
CA TYR A 142 -6.65 7.60 -9.01
C TYR A 142 -7.00 8.17 -7.64
N GLN A 143 -7.17 7.31 -6.63
CA GLN A 143 -7.53 7.70 -5.27
C GLN A 143 -6.32 7.75 -4.33
N LEU A 144 -5.33 6.90 -4.61
CA LEU A 144 -4.10 6.77 -3.84
C LEU A 144 -2.94 7.35 -4.67
N PRO A 145 -2.53 8.60 -4.41
CA PRO A 145 -1.50 9.25 -5.21
C PRO A 145 -0.08 8.75 -4.93
N LEU A 146 0.13 7.85 -3.98
CA LEU A 146 1.46 7.31 -3.70
C LEU A 146 2.09 6.68 -4.94
N CYS A 147 3.37 7.01 -5.13
CA CYS A 147 4.25 6.40 -6.12
C CYS A 147 5.63 6.19 -5.50
N GLU A 148 6.02 4.95 -5.26
CA GLU A 148 7.37 4.62 -4.83
C GLU A 148 8.28 4.59 -6.05
N LEU A 149 9.32 5.43 -6.04
CA LEU A 149 10.29 5.56 -7.12
C LEU A 149 11.63 4.96 -6.67
N THR A 150 12.13 3.99 -7.44
CA THR A 150 13.33 3.23 -7.12
C THR A 150 14.31 3.23 -8.28
N ALA A 151 15.56 3.56 -7.99
CA ALA A 151 16.68 3.43 -8.92
C ALA A 151 17.43 2.12 -8.70
N SER A 152 18.07 1.60 -9.75
CA SER A 152 19.08 0.53 -9.67
C SER A 152 20.50 1.13 -9.66
N PRO A 153 21.54 0.33 -9.38
CA PRO A 153 22.93 0.78 -9.51
C PRO A 153 23.32 1.25 -10.92
N TYR A 154 22.56 0.87 -11.94
CA TYR A 154 22.78 1.26 -13.33
C TYR A 154 22.11 2.58 -13.70
N SER A 155 21.15 3.05 -12.93
CA SER A 155 20.23 4.15 -13.28
C SER A 155 20.94 5.49 -13.43
N ASP A 156 20.62 6.24 -14.50
CA ASP A 156 21.03 7.64 -14.66
C ASP A 156 20.28 8.51 -13.67
N MET A 157 20.99 9.14 -12.74
CA MET A 157 20.40 9.92 -11.66
C MET A 157 19.88 11.30 -12.10
N GLU A 158 20.33 11.84 -13.23
CA GLU A 158 19.73 13.06 -13.79
C GLU A 158 18.37 12.74 -14.44
N LEU A 159 18.31 11.65 -15.20
CA LEU A 159 17.04 11.15 -15.74
C LEU A 159 16.06 10.74 -14.63
N TYR A 160 16.57 10.17 -13.52
CA TYR A 160 15.79 9.87 -12.32
C TYR A 160 15.14 11.12 -11.73
N LYS A 161 15.86 12.22 -11.58
CA LYS A 161 15.33 13.49 -11.07
C LYS A 161 14.25 14.05 -12.00
N GLU A 162 14.49 14.00 -13.31
CA GLU A 162 13.48 14.43 -14.29
C GLU A 162 12.22 13.55 -14.26
N LEU A 163 12.39 12.24 -14.09
CA LEU A 163 11.26 11.32 -13.93
C LEU A 163 10.47 11.61 -12.65
N LYS A 164 11.17 11.83 -11.53
CA LYS A 164 10.55 12.23 -10.26
C LYS A 164 9.72 13.50 -10.44
N GLU A 165 10.28 14.52 -11.07
CA GLU A 165 9.59 15.79 -11.33
C GLU A 165 8.35 15.58 -12.23
N TYR A 166 8.45 14.75 -13.27
CA TYR A 166 7.32 14.39 -14.13
C TYR A 166 6.20 13.66 -13.36
N LEU A 167 6.55 12.69 -12.54
CA LEU A 167 5.58 11.95 -11.72
C LEU A 167 4.86 12.88 -10.73
N ASP A 168 5.60 13.76 -10.05
CA ASP A 168 5.08 14.69 -9.06
C ASP A 168 4.24 15.81 -9.72
N GLN A 169 4.84 16.59 -10.59
CA GLN A 169 4.22 17.83 -11.11
C GLN A 169 3.21 17.58 -12.24
N LYS A 170 3.51 16.61 -13.13
CA LYS A 170 2.65 16.35 -14.28
C LYS A 170 1.59 15.30 -13.99
N LEU A 171 1.96 14.19 -13.34
CA LEU A 171 1.02 13.14 -13.00
C LEU A 171 0.38 13.29 -11.61
N HIS A 172 0.76 14.32 -10.86
CA HIS A 172 0.26 14.61 -9.50
C HIS A 172 0.39 13.42 -8.55
N ARG A 173 1.56 12.77 -8.58
CA ARG A 173 1.88 11.67 -7.66
C ARG A 173 2.62 12.20 -6.45
N CYS A 174 2.37 11.61 -5.29
CA CYS A 174 3.24 11.77 -4.13
C CYS A 174 4.40 10.79 -4.28
N VAL A 175 5.57 11.29 -4.68
CA VAL A 175 6.72 10.44 -4.97
C VAL A 175 7.51 10.15 -3.70
N ALA A 176 7.53 8.89 -3.29
CA ALA A 176 8.34 8.36 -2.20
C ALA A 176 9.58 7.66 -2.79
N GLU A 177 10.76 8.18 -2.50
CA GLU A 177 12.01 7.59 -2.98
C GLU A 177 12.40 6.40 -2.10
N SER A 178 12.60 5.23 -2.71
CA SER A 178 12.98 4.00 -2.01
C SER A 178 14.24 3.36 -2.60
N LYS A 179 15.00 2.67 -1.74
CA LYS A 179 16.08 1.78 -2.16
C LYS A 179 15.50 0.54 -2.83
N ASP A 180 16.28 -0.12 -3.69
CA ASP A 180 15.91 -1.41 -4.31
C ASP A 180 16.00 -2.55 -3.29
N LEU A 181 14.97 -2.60 -2.42
CA LEU A 181 14.83 -3.61 -1.39
C LEU A 181 13.45 -4.27 -1.48
N PRO A 182 13.31 -5.57 -1.15
CA PRO A 182 12.05 -6.30 -1.29
C PRO A 182 10.87 -5.59 -0.61
N ALA A 183 9.72 -5.54 -1.30
CA ALA A 183 8.45 -4.96 -0.83
C ALA A 183 8.47 -3.45 -0.52
N PHE A 184 9.55 -2.73 -0.82
CA PHE A 184 9.70 -1.28 -0.65
C PHE A 184 9.25 -0.76 0.73
N LEU A 185 8.64 0.41 0.82
CA LEU A 185 8.24 1.07 2.06
C LEU A 185 6.79 0.72 2.47
N GLY A 186 5.84 0.98 1.58
CA GLY A 186 4.42 0.93 1.91
C GLY A 186 3.92 -0.47 2.23
N ASN A 187 4.34 -1.44 1.45
CA ASN A 187 3.98 -2.83 1.70
C ASN A 187 4.55 -3.34 3.03
N ARG A 188 5.79 -3.01 3.36
CA ARG A 188 6.36 -3.39 4.67
C ARG A 188 5.54 -2.83 5.82
N ILE A 189 5.34 -1.52 5.86
CA ILE A 189 4.65 -0.85 6.97
C ILE A 189 3.17 -1.27 7.05
N GLY A 190 2.45 -1.23 5.93
CA GLY A 190 1.03 -1.53 5.90
C GLY A 190 0.73 -2.99 6.23
N PHE A 191 1.46 -3.91 5.59
CA PHE A 191 1.21 -5.36 5.78
C PHE A 191 1.76 -5.91 7.09
N TYR A 192 2.80 -5.29 7.68
CA TYR A 192 3.17 -5.56 9.06
C TYR A 192 1.99 -5.35 10.02
N PHE A 193 1.36 -4.17 9.97
CA PHE A 193 0.26 -3.83 10.86
C PHE A 193 -0.96 -4.72 10.64
N ILE A 194 -1.30 -4.97 9.37
CA ILE A 194 -2.47 -5.78 9.00
C ILE A 194 -2.24 -7.25 9.41
N ASN A 195 -1.08 -7.82 9.11
CA ASN A 195 -0.80 -9.21 9.45
C ASN A 195 -0.70 -9.43 10.96
N GLU A 196 -0.13 -8.47 11.71
CA GLU A 196 -0.12 -8.53 13.17
C GLU A 196 -1.55 -8.51 13.74
N ALA A 197 -2.48 -7.76 13.14
CA ALA A 197 -3.88 -7.78 13.54
C ALA A 197 -4.54 -9.15 13.28
N LEU A 198 -4.22 -9.81 12.17
CA LEU A 198 -4.66 -11.18 11.90
C LEU A 198 -4.11 -12.18 12.92
N ILE A 199 -2.84 -12.08 13.28
CA ILE A 199 -2.21 -12.90 14.35
C ILE A 199 -2.90 -12.65 15.70
N TYR A 200 -3.25 -11.40 16.01
CA TYR A 200 -3.96 -11.06 17.24
C TYR A 200 -5.40 -11.58 17.24
N ALA A 201 -6.09 -11.58 16.10
CA ALA A 201 -7.42 -12.19 15.98
C ALA A 201 -7.39 -13.69 16.34
N GLU A 202 -6.40 -14.43 15.88
CA GLU A 202 -6.20 -15.84 16.27
C GLU A 202 -5.93 -15.98 17.77
N ARG A 203 -5.05 -15.14 18.33
CA ARG A 203 -4.72 -15.14 19.76
C ARG A 203 -5.94 -14.85 20.65
N TYR A 204 -6.82 -13.97 20.22
CA TYR A 204 -8.01 -13.52 20.94
C TYR A 204 -9.31 -14.12 20.38
N GLN A 205 -9.24 -15.32 19.77
CA GLN A 205 -10.41 -16.01 19.20
C GLN A 205 -11.52 -16.29 20.24
N ASP A 206 -11.16 -16.54 21.50
CA ASP A 206 -12.13 -16.72 22.59
C ASP A 206 -12.84 -15.42 23.01
N ASN A 207 -12.29 -14.25 22.63
CA ASN A 207 -12.88 -12.93 22.86
C ASN A 207 -13.71 -12.44 21.65
N GLY A 208 -13.73 -13.20 20.55
CA GLY A 208 -14.42 -12.85 19.31
C GLY A 208 -13.50 -12.77 18.08
N GLY A 209 -12.19 -12.71 18.26
CA GLY A 209 -11.21 -12.80 17.17
C GLY A 209 -11.25 -11.60 16.23
N ILE A 210 -11.79 -11.79 15.02
CA ILE A 210 -11.70 -10.84 13.90
C ILE A 210 -12.37 -9.49 14.22
N ASP A 211 -13.66 -9.50 14.52
CA ASP A 211 -14.42 -8.27 14.79
C ASP A 211 -14.09 -7.65 16.17
N TYR A 212 -13.58 -8.46 17.11
CA TYR A 212 -13.01 -7.95 18.36
C TYR A 212 -11.80 -7.07 18.11
N ILE A 213 -10.81 -7.54 17.33
CA ILE A 213 -9.59 -6.79 17.01
C ILE A 213 -9.90 -5.59 16.10
N ASP A 214 -10.76 -5.75 15.09
CA ASP A 214 -11.17 -4.64 14.23
C ASP A 214 -11.93 -3.54 15.00
N SER A 215 -12.67 -3.91 16.05
CA SER A 215 -13.34 -2.94 16.95
C SER A 215 -12.34 -2.19 17.85
N ILE A 216 -11.22 -2.81 18.22
CA ILE A 216 -10.15 -2.15 19.00
C ILE A 216 -9.35 -1.19 18.10
N LEU A 217 -9.13 -1.54 16.82
CA LEU A 217 -8.29 -0.81 15.88
C LEU A 217 -9.12 -0.06 14.82
N GLY A 218 -10.28 0.42 15.20
CA GLY A 218 -11.22 1.11 14.32
C GLY A 218 -10.73 2.47 13.81
N PRO A 219 -11.57 3.17 13.02
CA PRO A 219 -11.21 4.47 12.40
C PRO A 219 -10.78 5.56 13.39
N PHE A 220 -11.20 5.48 14.63
CA PHE A 220 -10.82 6.41 15.70
C PHE A 220 -9.33 6.32 16.09
N THR A 221 -8.61 5.32 15.55
CA THR A 221 -7.16 5.13 15.75
C THR A 221 -6.32 5.65 14.58
N GLY A 222 -6.89 6.48 13.71
CA GLY A 222 -6.17 7.11 12.62
C GLY A 222 -6.17 6.31 11.30
N ARG A 223 -7.20 5.49 11.04
CA ARG A 223 -7.33 4.67 9.82
C ARG A 223 -8.69 4.87 9.15
N THR A 224 -8.73 4.69 7.83
CA THR A 224 -10.00 4.77 7.09
C THR A 224 -10.88 3.53 7.32
N MET A 225 -10.25 2.37 7.42
CA MET A 225 -10.87 1.08 7.71
C MET A 225 -10.08 0.34 8.79
N PRO A 226 -10.71 -0.54 9.57
CA PRO A 226 -10.01 -1.46 10.45
C PRO A 226 -9.04 -2.37 9.68
N PRO A 227 -7.95 -2.87 10.30
CA PRO A 227 -6.90 -3.58 9.58
C PRO A 227 -7.37 -4.91 8.97
N ILE A 228 -8.18 -5.69 9.67
CA ILE A 228 -8.63 -6.99 9.18
C ILE A 228 -9.69 -6.81 8.07
N THR A 229 -10.57 -5.81 8.20
CA THR A 229 -11.44 -5.37 7.10
C THR A 229 -10.62 -4.92 5.89
N THR A 230 -9.45 -4.30 6.09
CA THR A 230 -8.54 -3.90 5.00
C THR A 230 -7.95 -5.12 4.29
N ALA A 231 -7.52 -6.17 5.03
CA ALA A 231 -7.06 -7.43 4.42
C ALA A 231 -8.14 -8.06 3.52
N ASP A 232 -9.37 -8.11 4.02
CA ASP A 232 -10.52 -8.64 3.27
C ASP A 232 -10.85 -7.82 2.02
N PHE A 233 -10.68 -6.50 2.09
CA PHE A 233 -10.86 -5.58 0.95
C PHE A 233 -9.78 -5.75 -0.12
N VAL A 234 -8.52 -5.85 0.26
CA VAL A 234 -7.36 -6.06 -0.63
C VAL A 234 -7.45 -7.42 -1.31
N GLY A 235 -7.88 -8.42 -0.57
CA GLY A 235 -7.95 -9.82 -0.96
C GLY A 235 -6.86 -10.65 -0.28
N LEU A 236 -7.28 -11.75 0.34
CA LEU A 236 -6.42 -12.57 1.19
C LEU A 236 -5.26 -13.23 0.43
N ASP A 237 -5.47 -13.57 -0.84
CA ASP A 237 -4.41 -14.10 -1.72
C ASP A 237 -3.35 -13.03 -2.06
N VAL A 238 -3.77 -11.77 -2.27
CA VAL A 238 -2.86 -10.64 -2.49
C VAL A 238 -2.10 -10.34 -1.19
N HIS A 239 -2.82 -10.31 -0.05
CA HIS A 239 -2.21 -10.13 1.27
C HIS A 239 -1.13 -11.20 1.52
N LYS A 240 -1.47 -12.49 1.28
CA LYS A 240 -0.52 -13.59 1.42
C LYS A 240 0.71 -13.43 0.53
N ALA A 241 0.53 -13.13 -0.74
CA ALA A 241 1.66 -12.96 -1.67
C ALA A 241 2.65 -11.86 -1.22
N ILE A 242 2.13 -10.77 -0.65
CA ILE A 242 2.97 -9.68 -0.14
C ILE A 242 3.69 -10.10 1.16
N VAL A 243 2.96 -10.72 2.08
CA VAL A 243 3.50 -11.15 3.38
C VAL A 243 4.56 -12.25 3.20
N ASP A 244 4.30 -13.24 2.33
CA ASP A 244 5.27 -14.29 1.98
C ASP A 244 6.53 -13.69 1.35
N ASN A 245 6.38 -12.76 0.40
CA ASN A 245 7.52 -12.09 -0.24
C ASN A 245 8.39 -11.33 0.78
N ILE A 246 7.76 -10.66 1.76
CA ILE A 246 8.51 -9.98 2.82
C ILE A 246 9.22 -11.01 3.70
N TYR A 247 8.52 -12.05 4.11
CA TYR A 247 9.08 -13.11 4.96
C TYR A 247 10.28 -13.81 4.30
N GLU A 248 10.17 -14.17 3.03
CA GLU A 248 11.21 -14.90 2.31
C GLU A 248 12.43 -14.04 1.99
N ASN A 249 12.26 -12.73 1.81
CA ASN A 249 13.29 -11.86 1.23
C ASN A 249 13.79 -10.75 2.17
N THR A 250 13.33 -10.71 3.42
CA THR A 250 13.78 -9.69 4.39
C THR A 250 14.14 -10.31 5.75
N ASN A 251 14.96 -9.60 6.53
CA ASN A 251 15.33 -9.95 7.90
C ASN A 251 15.05 -8.79 8.86
N ASP A 252 13.91 -8.12 8.69
CA ASP A 252 13.48 -7.03 9.56
C ASP A 252 13.36 -7.54 11.01
N TYR A 253 13.57 -6.68 12.01
CA TYR A 253 13.47 -7.08 13.41
C TYR A 253 12.09 -7.63 13.80
N VAL A 254 11.08 -7.40 12.96
CA VAL A 254 9.71 -7.94 13.07
C VAL A 254 9.44 -9.12 12.14
N HIS A 255 10.47 -9.72 11.54
CA HIS A 255 10.38 -10.79 10.52
C HIS A 255 9.30 -11.84 10.82
N GLU A 256 9.28 -12.37 12.06
CA GLU A 256 8.29 -13.36 12.49
C GLU A 256 6.83 -12.87 12.47
N LYS A 257 6.60 -11.57 12.28
CA LYS A 257 5.26 -11.00 12.14
C LYS A 257 4.72 -11.08 10.72
N PHE A 258 5.54 -11.51 9.78
CA PHE A 258 5.13 -11.76 8.39
C PHE A 258 4.79 -13.24 8.13
N VAL A 259 4.60 -14.04 9.17
CA VAL A 259 4.05 -15.39 9.04
C VAL A 259 2.52 -15.30 8.93
N MET A 260 1.97 -15.89 7.87
CA MET A 260 0.51 -15.93 7.65
C MET A 260 -0.16 -16.84 8.70
N PRO A 261 -1.21 -16.39 9.42
CA PRO A 261 -1.99 -17.24 10.30
C PRO A 261 -2.66 -18.39 9.54
N LYS A 262 -2.69 -19.57 10.17
CA LYS A 262 -3.19 -20.80 9.55
C LYS A 262 -4.65 -20.68 9.07
N TYR A 263 -5.52 -20.07 9.87
CA TYR A 263 -6.93 -19.91 9.52
C TYR A 263 -7.14 -19.06 8.24
N VAL A 264 -6.26 -18.09 8.00
CA VAL A 264 -6.31 -17.28 6.76
C VAL A 264 -5.90 -18.11 5.55
N GLN A 265 -4.85 -18.97 5.69
CA GLN A 265 -4.46 -19.89 4.64
C GLN A 265 -5.60 -20.85 4.29
N GLU A 266 -6.30 -21.38 5.29
CA GLU A 266 -7.45 -22.27 5.09
C GLU A 266 -8.61 -21.58 4.35
N LEU A 267 -8.83 -20.28 4.58
CA LEU A 267 -9.82 -19.50 3.83
C LEU A 267 -9.40 -19.33 2.36
N ILE A 268 -8.13 -19.05 2.11
CA ILE A 268 -7.58 -18.94 0.75
C ILE A 268 -7.75 -20.25 -0.01
N ASP A 269 -7.41 -21.39 0.60
CA ASP A 269 -7.52 -22.73 0.00
C ASP A 269 -8.97 -23.08 -0.35
N LYS A 270 -9.95 -22.55 0.41
CA LYS A 270 -11.39 -22.66 0.13
C LYS A 270 -11.90 -21.65 -0.90
N GLY A 271 -11.04 -20.81 -1.48
CA GLY A 271 -11.43 -19.77 -2.43
C GLY A 271 -12.17 -18.57 -1.79
N MET A 272 -12.11 -18.47 -0.47
CA MET A 272 -12.72 -17.36 0.30
C MET A 272 -11.72 -16.20 0.36
N LEU A 273 -11.63 -15.42 -0.73
CA LEU A 273 -10.57 -14.44 -0.95
C LEU A 273 -10.92 -13.01 -0.54
N GLY A 274 -11.99 -12.82 0.23
CA GLY A 274 -12.46 -11.51 0.66
C GLY A 274 -13.50 -10.91 -0.29
N ARG A 275 -13.60 -9.59 -0.29
CA ARG A 275 -14.65 -8.84 -1.01
C ARG A 275 -14.76 -9.21 -2.49
N LYS A 276 -13.67 -9.47 -3.19
CA LYS A 276 -13.67 -9.84 -4.62
C LYS A 276 -14.35 -11.19 -4.88
N ALA A 277 -14.27 -12.12 -3.92
CA ALA A 277 -14.95 -13.42 -3.95
C ALA A 277 -16.31 -13.38 -3.24
N LYS A 278 -16.77 -12.21 -2.78
CA LYS A 278 -18.00 -11.97 -2.00
C LYS A 278 -18.02 -12.66 -0.62
N GLN A 279 -16.94 -13.29 -0.23
CA GLN A 279 -16.72 -13.90 1.08
C GLN A 279 -15.22 -14.05 1.35
N GLY A 280 -14.83 -13.90 2.61
CA GLY A 280 -13.48 -14.02 3.13
C GLY A 280 -13.52 -14.06 4.65
N LEU A 281 -12.87 -13.11 5.31
CA LEU A 281 -12.98 -12.90 6.76
C LEU A 281 -14.37 -12.35 7.12
N TYR A 282 -14.95 -11.58 6.20
CA TYR A 282 -16.31 -11.07 6.28
C TYR A 282 -17.15 -11.55 5.09
N LYS A 283 -18.47 -11.64 5.30
CA LYS A 283 -19.44 -11.99 4.28
C LYS A 283 -20.73 -11.20 4.48
N MET A 284 -21.17 -10.52 3.43
CA MET A 284 -22.48 -9.86 3.42
C MET A 284 -23.55 -10.84 2.96
N ILE A 285 -24.56 -11.05 3.78
CA ILE A 285 -25.78 -11.79 3.40
C ILE A 285 -26.97 -10.84 3.30
N LYS A 286 -28.01 -11.26 2.58
CA LYS A 286 -29.33 -10.63 2.58
C LYS A 286 -30.32 -11.62 3.13
N ASN A 287 -31.16 -11.19 4.06
CA ASN A 287 -32.27 -11.98 4.53
C ASN A 287 -33.42 -11.95 3.51
N ASP A 288 -34.48 -12.70 3.75
CA ASP A 288 -35.65 -12.82 2.84
C ASP A 288 -36.38 -11.46 2.68
N SER A 289 -36.27 -10.54 3.62
CA SER A 289 -36.78 -9.17 3.53
C SER A 289 -35.84 -8.21 2.76
N GLY A 290 -34.68 -8.69 2.27
CA GLY A 290 -33.69 -7.90 1.54
C GLY A 290 -32.75 -7.07 2.43
N GLU A 291 -32.88 -7.18 3.75
CA GLU A 291 -32.00 -6.50 4.70
C GLU A 291 -30.61 -7.09 4.68
N LYS A 292 -29.59 -6.23 4.66
CA LYS A 292 -28.18 -6.64 4.63
C LYS A 292 -27.68 -6.91 6.05
N ARG A 293 -27.03 -8.07 6.22
CA ARG A 293 -26.42 -8.49 7.47
C ARG A 293 -24.96 -8.86 7.23
N MET A 294 -24.07 -8.36 8.08
CA MET A 294 -22.65 -8.72 8.02
C MET A 294 -22.40 -9.95 8.89
N MET A 295 -21.74 -10.92 8.30
CA MET A 295 -21.24 -12.12 8.97
C MET A 295 -19.73 -12.04 9.06
N VAL A 296 -19.14 -12.56 10.12
CA VAL A 296 -17.70 -12.66 10.33
C VAL A 296 -17.29 -14.13 10.49
N TRP A 297 -16.12 -14.49 10.02
CA TRP A 297 -15.57 -15.81 10.21
C TRP A 297 -15.19 -16.04 11.67
N ASP A 298 -15.79 -17.03 12.30
CA ASP A 298 -15.39 -17.50 13.63
C ASP A 298 -14.19 -18.43 13.50
N ILE A 299 -13.04 -18.00 14.04
CA ILE A 299 -11.78 -18.73 13.91
C ILE A 299 -11.85 -20.06 14.66
N LYS A 300 -12.51 -20.09 15.81
CA LYS A 300 -12.60 -21.24 16.68
C LYS A 300 -13.52 -22.33 16.12
N ASP A 301 -14.69 -21.90 15.63
CA ASP A 301 -15.73 -22.82 15.16
C ASP A 301 -15.61 -23.15 13.67
N GLY A 302 -14.78 -22.40 12.92
CA GLY A 302 -14.55 -22.63 11.50
C GLY A 302 -15.79 -22.40 10.64
N GLN A 303 -16.65 -21.45 11.02
CA GLN A 303 -17.90 -21.09 10.32
C GLN A 303 -18.21 -19.60 10.43
N PHE A 304 -19.15 -19.11 9.63
CA PHE A 304 -19.61 -17.74 9.76
C PHE A 304 -20.60 -17.58 10.92
N ARG A 305 -20.43 -16.53 11.71
CA ARG A 305 -21.38 -16.04 12.72
C ARG A 305 -21.77 -14.59 12.46
N ASP A 306 -22.75 -14.09 13.16
CA ASP A 306 -23.06 -12.67 13.13
C ASP A 306 -21.90 -11.81 13.64
N GLU A 307 -21.66 -10.69 12.97
CA GLU A 307 -20.75 -9.67 13.44
C GLU A 307 -21.21 -9.12 14.79
N ILE A 308 -20.31 -9.04 15.75
CA ILE A 308 -20.52 -8.38 17.03
C ILE A 308 -19.90 -6.99 16.96
N LYS A 309 -20.68 -5.97 17.25
CA LYS A 309 -20.20 -4.60 17.38
C LYS A 309 -19.80 -4.34 18.83
N TYR A 310 -18.51 -4.50 19.11
CA TYR A 310 -17.98 -4.27 20.44
C TYR A 310 -17.96 -2.78 20.80
N ASN A 311 -18.40 -2.46 22.01
CA ASN A 311 -18.47 -1.11 22.56
C ASN A 311 -17.55 -0.99 23.77
N PHE A 312 -16.24 -0.90 23.53
CA PHE A 312 -15.25 -0.74 24.59
C PHE A 312 -15.31 0.65 25.22
N PRO A 313 -15.32 0.76 26.56
CA PRO A 313 -15.44 2.05 27.25
C PRO A 313 -14.41 3.09 26.80
N PHE A 314 -13.13 2.69 26.59
CA PHE A 314 -12.10 3.60 26.14
C PHE A 314 -12.39 4.11 24.71
N ALA A 315 -12.84 3.24 23.81
CA ALA A 315 -13.14 3.63 22.43
C ALA A 315 -14.36 4.55 22.35
N ILE A 316 -15.37 4.32 23.19
CA ILE A 316 -16.54 5.22 23.29
C ILE A 316 -16.08 6.61 23.73
N ARG A 317 -15.26 6.72 24.80
CA ARG A 317 -14.75 8.01 25.29
C ARG A 317 -13.86 8.70 24.28
N MET A 318 -12.92 7.97 23.65
CA MET A 318 -12.09 8.52 22.57
C MET A 318 -12.97 9.11 21.45
N LYS A 319 -13.95 8.35 20.97
CA LYS A 319 -14.88 8.83 19.91
C LYS A 319 -15.67 10.05 20.35
N GLN A 320 -16.04 10.16 21.62
CA GLN A 320 -16.72 11.35 22.12
C GLN A 320 -15.80 12.56 22.08
N TYR A 321 -14.57 12.47 22.63
CA TYR A 321 -13.59 13.54 22.56
C TYR A 321 -13.28 13.96 21.12
N LEU A 322 -13.12 12.99 20.19
CA LEU A 322 -12.91 13.29 18.77
C LEU A 322 -14.09 14.04 18.13
N LYS A 323 -15.34 13.76 18.52
CA LYS A 323 -16.52 14.51 18.06
C LYS A 323 -16.53 15.94 18.58
N ASP A 324 -16.07 16.12 19.81
CA ASP A 324 -16.03 17.42 20.47
C ASP A 324 -14.81 18.27 20.02
N GLY A 325 -13.89 17.67 19.24
CA GLY A 325 -12.65 18.31 18.77
C GLY A 325 -11.51 18.26 19.79
N ASP A 326 -11.68 17.49 20.88
CA ASP A 326 -10.72 17.38 21.99
C ASP A 326 -9.73 16.25 21.76
N TYR A 327 -8.91 16.41 20.72
CA TYR A 327 -7.96 15.39 20.28
C TYR A 327 -6.92 15.01 21.33
N ASP A 328 -6.46 15.98 22.13
CA ASP A 328 -5.51 15.75 23.21
C ASP A 328 -6.11 14.83 24.29
N ASP A 329 -7.38 15.03 24.64
CA ASP A 329 -8.08 14.21 25.64
C ASP A 329 -8.43 12.81 25.09
N ALA A 330 -8.68 12.70 23.77
CA ALA A 330 -8.82 11.39 23.13
C ALA A 330 -7.53 10.56 23.26
N VAL A 331 -6.37 11.16 23.04
CA VAL A 331 -5.07 10.48 23.20
C VAL A 331 -4.76 10.18 24.67
N ARG A 332 -5.08 11.11 25.61
CA ARG A 332 -4.94 10.86 27.06
C ARG A 332 -5.81 9.71 27.53
N GLU A 333 -7.04 9.60 27.04
CA GLU A 333 -7.92 8.46 27.36
C GLU A 333 -7.26 7.13 26.99
N LEU A 334 -6.68 7.02 25.78
CA LEU A 334 -5.99 5.80 25.35
C LEU A 334 -4.77 5.48 26.23
N ILE A 335 -3.95 6.49 26.57
CA ILE A 335 -2.72 6.30 27.33
C ILE A 335 -3.03 5.89 28.79
N ASN A 336 -4.04 6.47 29.40
CA ASN A 336 -4.35 6.31 30.81
C ASN A 336 -5.29 5.14 31.09
N ASN A 337 -6.00 4.64 30.09
CA ASN A 337 -6.91 3.50 30.25
C ASN A 337 -6.10 2.21 30.48
N ARG A 338 -6.55 1.39 31.43
CA ARG A 338 -5.85 0.15 31.83
C ARG A 338 -6.58 -1.13 31.41
N SER A 339 -7.62 -1.00 30.58
CA SER A 339 -8.26 -2.18 29.99
C SER A 339 -7.31 -2.89 29.02
N GLN A 340 -7.53 -4.19 28.84
CA GLN A 340 -6.77 -5.01 27.91
C GLN A 340 -6.88 -4.46 26.48
N GLU A 341 -8.06 -4.01 26.08
CA GLU A 341 -8.32 -3.50 24.74
C GLU A 341 -7.61 -2.17 24.48
N ALA A 342 -7.58 -1.27 25.46
CA ALA A 342 -6.82 -0.03 25.35
C ALA A 342 -5.31 -0.30 25.29
N ASP A 343 -4.79 -1.25 26.08
CA ASP A 343 -3.38 -1.63 26.02
C ASP A 343 -3.00 -2.28 24.67
N ILE A 344 -3.86 -3.13 24.12
CA ILE A 344 -3.68 -3.68 22.76
C ILE A 344 -3.63 -2.54 21.76
N CYS A 345 -4.60 -1.64 21.76
CA CYS A 345 -4.67 -0.49 20.86
C CYS A 345 -3.41 0.37 20.94
N LEU A 346 -3.03 0.80 22.16
CA LEU A 346 -1.84 1.62 22.39
C LEU A 346 -0.57 0.96 21.85
N ARG A 347 -0.35 -0.31 22.15
CA ARG A 347 0.84 -1.05 21.69
C ARG A 347 0.89 -1.18 20.16
N PHE A 348 -0.25 -1.36 19.51
CA PHE A 348 -0.32 -1.36 18.06
C PHE A 348 0.12 -0.02 17.46
N LEU A 349 -0.36 1.11 18.01
CA LEU A 349 0.02 2.43 17.52
C LEU A 349 1.49 2.75 17.77
N LEU A 350 2.01 2.43 18.95
CA LEU A 350 3.43 2.65 19.27
C LEU A 350 4.35 1.79 18.37
N ARG A 351 4.02 0.52 18.13
CA ARG A 351 4.77 -0.36 17.22
C ARG A 351 4.69 0.09 15.77
N TYR A 352 3.53 0.59 15.36
CA TYR A 352 3.37 1.18 14.03
C TYR A 352 4.32 2.36 13.83
N ILE A 353 4.42 3.27 14.80
CA ILE A 353 5.38 4.39 14.73
C ILE A 353 6.81 3.85 14.58
N ILE A 354 7.25 2.97 15.49
CA ILE A 354 8.64 2.46 15.49
C ILE A 354 8.96 1.74 14.18
N TYR A 355 8.09 0.83 13.73
CA TYR A 355 8.37 0.09 12.49
C TYR A 355 8.34 0.97 11.24
N SER A 356 7.50 1.99 11.22
CA SER A 356 7.48 2.95 10.11
C SER A 356 8.78 3.76 10.03
N LEU A 357 9.31 4.21 11.18
CA LEU A 357 10.59 4.93 11.26
C LEU A 357 11.76 4.01 10.88
N TRP A 358 11.77 2.79 11.40
CA TRP A 358 12.77 1.79 11.05
C TRP A 358 12.78 1.51 9.54
N THR A 359 11.61 1.33 8.95
CA THR A 359 11.49 1.08 7.50
C THR A 359 11.97 2.29 6.69
N ALA A 360 11.62 3.51 7.09
CA ALA A 360 12.07 4.74 6.41
C ALA A 360 13.60 4.90 6.47
N GLU A 361 14.23 4.55 7.59
CA GLU A 361 15.70 4.62 7.75
C GLU A 361 16.43 3.57 6.89
N HIS A 362 15.90 2.35 6.83
CA HIS A 362 16.55 1.24 6.15
C HIS A 362 16.25 1.20 4.65
N VAL A 363 15.01 1.49 4.25
CA VAL A 363 14.50 1.33 2.89
C VAL A 363 14.32 2.65 2.16
N GLY A 364 14.08 3.75 2.88
CA GLY A 364 13.99 5.11 2.33
C GLY A 364 15.32 5.82 2.28
N TYR A 365 15.28 7.08 1.83
CA TYR A 365 16.41 8.02 1.86
C TYR A 365 16.19 9.17 2.86
N ASP A 366 14.96 9.35 3.34
CA ASP A 366 14.58 10.35 4.34
C ASP A 366 13.50 9.76 5.26
N LEU A 367 13.59 10.02 6.56
CA LEU A 367 12.61 9.55 7.54
C LEU A 367 11.17 10.05 7.23
N ARG A 368 11.05 11.24 6.64
CA ARG A 368 9.74 11.83 6.27
C ARG A 368 8.98 11.03 5.23
N VAL A 369 9.67 10.16 4.49
CA VAL A 369 9.04 9.32 3.47
C VAL A 369 7.96 8.40 4.07
N ALA A 370 8.10 7.99 5.34
CA ALA A 370 7.09 7.20 6.04
C ALA A 370 5.73 7.90 6.10
N ASP A 371 5.73 9.24 6.32
CA ASP A 371 4.51 10.04 6.34
C ASP A 371 3.82 10.04 4.98
N ASP A 372 4.56 10.29 3.91
CA ASP A 372 4.03 10.31 2.55
C ASP A 372 3.43 8.97 2.16
N VAL A 373 4.14 7.90 2.45
CA VAL A 373 3.73 6.53 2.16
C VAL A 373 2.41 6.17 2.86
N MET A 374 2.30 6.47 4.15
CA MET A 374 1.12 6.09 4.92
C MET A 374 -0.08 7.00 4.66
N ALA A 375 0.15 8.31 4.48
CA ALA A 375 -0.90 9.25 4.14
C ALA A 375 -1.53 8.97 2.77
N THR A 376 -0.70 8.71 1.76
CA THR A 376 -1.11 8.72 0.35
C THR A 376 -1.27 7.33 -0.26
N GLY A 377 -0.69 6.29 0.34
CA GLY A 377 -0.83 4.90 -0.06
C GLY A 377 -1.88 4.12 0.73
N PHE A 378 -2.09 4.48 1.99
CA PHE A 378 -3.02 3.76 2.89
C PHE A 378 -4.13 4.65 3.45
N THR A 379 -4.03 5.97 3.32
CA THR A 379 -4.93 6.94 3.99
C THR A 379 -4.98 6.74 5.51
N TRP A 380 -3.82 6.36 6.09
CA TRP A 380 -3.63 6.20 7.52
C TRP A 380 -2.92 7.41 8.12
N CYS A 381 -3.12 7.64 9.41
CA CYS A 381 -2.40 8.69 10.13
C CYS A 381 -0.90 8.48 9.98
N PRO A 382 -0.18 9.46 9.39
CA PRO A 382 1.25 9.34 9.18
C PRO A 382 2.02 9.20 10.49
N PRO A 383 3.16 8.49 10.51
CA PRO A 383 3.92 8.24 11.74
C PRO A 383 4.33 9.50 12.50
N PHE A 384 4.89 10.52 11.83
CA PHE A 384 5.27 11.78 12.49
C PHE A 384 4.05 12.59 12.93
N ALA A 385 2.95 12.58 12.16
CA ALA A 385 1.71 13.21 12.60
C ALA A 385 1.14 12.50 13.84
N MET A 386 1.23 11.18 13.89
CA MET A 386 0.83 10.39 15.07
C MET A 386 1.75 10.67 16.27
N MET A 387 3.07 10.75 16.06
CA MET A 387 4.03 11.18 17.10
C MET A 387 3.68 12.54 17.66
N GLU A 388 3.30 13.50 16.81
CA GLU A 388 2.86 14.83 17.26
C GLU A 388 1.66 14.72 18.19
N ALA A 389 0.63 13.93 17.85
CA ALA A 389 -0.54 13.71 18.70
C ALA A 389 -0.16 13.17 20.11
N PHE A 390 0.81 12.26 20.18
CA PHE A 390 1.28 11.71 21.46
C PHE A 390 2.17 12.68 22.22
N THR A 391 3.12 13.36 21.58
CA THR A 391 4.07 14.26 22.24
C THR A 391 3.42 15.52 22.82
N ARG A 392 2.22 15.90 22.35
CA ARG A 392 1.41 16.97 22.94
C ARG A 392 0.92 16.63 24.35
N VAL A 393 0.80 15.35 24.71
CA VAL A 393 0.14 14.90 25.93
C VAL A 393 1.03 14.07 26.85
N CYS A 394 2.14 13.57 26.37
CA CYS A 394 3.07 12.75 27.17
C CYS A 394 4.52 12.82 26.64
N ASP A 395 5.45 12.31 27.44
CA ASP A 395 6.80 11.95 26.99
C ASP A 395 6.70 10.63 26.21
N LEU A 396 6.74 10.72 24.87
CA LEU A 396 6.56 9.57 24.00
C LEU A 396 7.70 8.55 24.14
N GLY A 397 8.94 8.99 24.29
CA GLY A 397 10.09 8.11 24.48
C GLY A 397 9.94 7.27 25.76
N LYS A 398 9.56 7.91 26.87
CA LYS A 398 9.25 7.24 28.13
C LYS A 398 8.07 6.27 27.97
N LEU A 399 6.98 6.70 27.35
CA LEU A 399 5.80 5.86 27.13
C LEU A 399 6.16 4.59 26.34
N MET A 400 6.96 4.69 25.29
CA MET A 400 7.43 3.54 24.50
C MET A 400 8.25 2.57 25.36
N LYS A 401 9.21 3.09 26.14
CA LYS A 401 10.05 2.27 27.05
C LYS A 401 9.22 1.56 28.13
N GLU A 402 8.14 2.15 28.60
CA GLU A 402 7.24 1.56 29.59
C GLU A 402 6.26 0.52 29.02
N ARG A 403 5.85 0.67 27.77
CA ARG A 403 4.76 -0.13 27.18
C ARG A 403 5.22 -1.19 26.19
N LEU A 404 6.40 -1.06 25.63
CA LEU A 404 6.94 -1.97 24.63
C LEU A 404 8.14 -2.75 25.21
N ARG A 405 8.42 -3.89 24.61
CA ARG A 405 9.60 -4.68 24.95
C ARG A 405 10.88 -3.97 24.49
N PRO A 406 11.99 -4.11 25.21
CA PRO A 406 13.24 -3.42 24.88
C PRO A 406 13.73 -3.66 23.46
N GLU A 407 13.61 -4.87 22.92
CA GLU A 407 14.04 -5.20 21.56
C GLU A 407 13.24 -4.46 20.48
N ILE A 408 12.01 -4.04 20.76
CA ILE A 408 11.21 -3.23 19.86
C ILE A 408 11.63 -1.75 19.97
N VAL A 409 11.76 -1.24 21.19
CA VAL A 409 12.14 0.16 21.44
C VAL A 409 13.53 0.45 20.88
N ASN A 410 14.46 -0.49 21.01
CA ASN A 410 15.84 -0.34 20.57
C ASN A 410 16.03 -0.57 19.06
N ALA A 411 14.97 -0.90 18.33
CA ALA A 411 15.04 -1.05 16.87
C ALA A 411 15.35 0.28 16.15
N VAL A 412 14.99 1.41 16.76
CA VAL A 412 15.34 2.76 16.30
C VAL A 412 15.85 3.60 17.48
N ASP A 413 16.70 4.58 17.22
CA ASP A 413 17.08 5.60 18.22
C ASP A 413 15.97 6.64 18.35
N ILE A 414 14.92 6.28 19.11
CA ILE A 414 13.74 7.14 19.25
C ILE A 414 14.07 8.47 19.92
N ASP A 415 15.02 8.49 20.86
CA ASP A 415 15.42 9.73 21.56
C ASP A 415 16.09 10.69 20.58
N HIS A 416 16.95 10.19 19.68
CA HIS A 416 17.52 10.98 18.60
C HIS A 416 16.43 11.49 17.63
N ILE A 417 15.54 10.63 17.15
CA ILE A 417 14.47 11.03 16.21
C ILE A 417 13.57 12.11 16.82
N LEU A 418 13.20 11.99 18.10
CA LEU A 418 12.43 13.02 18.81
C LEU A 418 13.20 14.34 18.92
N SER A 419 14.53 14.30 19.10
CA SER A 419 15.37 15.49 19.15
C SER A 419 15.45 16.26 17.85
N LEU A 420 15.23 15.61 16.69
CA LEU A 420 15.20 16.24 15.37
C LEU A 420 14.00 17.18 15.18
N GLN A 421 12.98 17.09 16.04
CA GLN A 421 11.76 17.91 15.98
C GLN A 421 11.12 17.93 14.58
N ILE A 422 11.13 16.78 13.88
CA ILE A 422 10.54 16.66 12.56
C ILE A 422 9.03 16.89 12.68
N LYS A 423 8.55 17.92 11.98
CA LYS A 423 7.11 18.19 11.86
C LYS A 423 6.55 17.48 10.64
N SER A 424 5.42 16.81 10.83
CA SER A 424 4.64 16.29 9.71
C SER A 424 4.04 17.43 8.90
N LYS A 425 3.97 17.28 7.57
CA LYS A 425 3.16 18.16 6.73
C LYS A 425 1.67 17.81 6.78
N TYR A 426 1.33 16.69 7.40
CA TYR A 426 -0.02 16.20 7.55
C TYR A 426 -0.57 16.50 8.94
N ASP A 427 -1.83 16.91 9.02
CA ASP A 427 -2.52 17.13 10.27
C ASP A 427 -3.14 15.81 10.76
N TYR A 428 -2.70 15.28 11.91
CA TYR A 428 -3.21 14.02 12.48
C TYR A 428 -4.73 14.06 12.71
N ARG A 429 -5.33 15.22 12.93
CA ARG A 429 -6.75 15.40 13.23
C ARG A 429 -7.65 14.95 12.08
N ILE A 430 -7.18 15.02 10.84
CA ILE A 430 -7.97 14.56 9.68
C ILE A 430 -8.08 13.04 9.59
N TYR A 431 -7.20 12.32 10.28
CA TYR A 431 -7.15 10.85 10.27
C TYR A 431 -7.90 10.22 11.44
N PHE A 432 -7.87 10.83 12.64
CA PHE A 432 -8.61 10.34 13.80
C PHE A 432 -10.11 10.65 13.63
N LYS A 433 -10.93 9.65 13.40
CA LYS A 433 -12.35 9.82 13.08
C LYS A 433 -13.24 9.20 14.12
N ALA A 434 -14.22 9.95 14.59
CA ALA A 434 -15.19 9.54 15.60
C ALA A 434 -16.20 8.45 15.15
N LYS A 435 -15.96 7.80 14.02
CA LYS A 435 -16.84 6.75 13.44
C LYS A 435 -16.65 5.41 14.13
#